data_1d83db714f7cba72b03eeb8cdb553be3
#
_entry.id   1d83db714f7cba72b03eeb8cdb553be3
#
_cell.length_a   1.000
_cell.length_b   1.000
_cell.length_c   1.000
_cell.angle_alpha   90.00
_cell.angle_beta   90.00
_cell.angle_gamma   90.00
#
_symmetry.space_group_name_H-M   'P 1'
#
loop_
_entity.id
_entity.type
_entity.pdbx_description
1 polymer ?
#
loop_
_entity_poly.entity_id
_entity_poly.type
_entity_poly.pdbx_seq_one_letter_code
_entity_poly.pdbx_strand_id
1 'polypeptide(L)'
;MGYPKWQLVICLLIVYSMLYVSLFKGVKSSGKVVWVTATMPYVVLSILLIRGLMLPGALKGISYYLKPELSKLKETRVWVDAAVQIFYSVGAGFGVHLSYASYNTFHNNCLRDCLVTTAVNCFTSFFSGFVIFTYLGFMSYKQQVPISTVAAEGPGLVFQVYPEAVATLPGSHIWSVLFFFMLIMLGLDSAMGGLECVITGLMDEFSVFFKWKNSREIFTFIVILMSFSVALINVTPGGIYMFHLFDTYSAGISLLCSALFEAIAVSWFYGLDKFTQDVKSMLGSRPGLYWRICWKFVSPCFIIGVVTFGLIYHEPLKYIDYSYPNWAEWVGWSLALSSILMIPIVAIVQLVGTPGTLKERIAINISPVEEHEQLRENRLVSRFQAKHWLFV
;
A
#
# COMPACT_ATOMS: atom_id res chain seq x y z
N MET A 1 18.13 -6.11 -21.71
CA MET A 1 17.92 -4.93 -20.83
C MET A 1 18.58 -3.66 -21.38
N GLY A 2 19.81 -3.67 -21.84
CA GLY A 2 20.53 -2.48 -22.32
C GLY A 2 21.10 -1.63 -21.17
N TYR A 3 21.81 -0.54 -21.52
CA TYR A 3 22.40 0.38 -20.54
C TYR A 3 21.36 1.40 -20.03
N PRO A 4 21.41 1.81 -18.75
CA PRO A 4 20.55 2.86 -18.21
C PRO A 4 20.69 4.16 -19.04
N LYS A 5 19.55 4.81 -19.30
CA LYS A 5 19.54 6.11 -20.00
C LYS A 5 19.98 7.19 -19.03
N TRP A 6 21.09 7.85 -19.30
CA TRP A 6 21.71 8.84 -18.41
C TRP A 6 20.77 9.98 -17.99
N GLN A 7 19.85 10.43 -18.88
CA GLN A 7 18.86 11.45 -18.56
C GLN A 7 17.90 10.99 -17.45
N LEU A 8 17.44 9.72 -17.53
CA LEU A 8 16.55 9.15 -16.51
C LEU A 8 17.32 8.88 -15.21
N VAL A 9 18.60 8.54 -15.28
CA VAL A 9 19.46 8.37 -14.09
C VAL A 9 19.60 9.69 -13.34
N ILE A 10 19.77 10.83 -14.04
CA ILE A 10 19.81 12.13 -13.39
C ILE A 10 18.47 12.47 -12.72
N CYS A 11 17.34 12.25 -13.41
CA CYS A 11 16.02 12.45 -12.83
C CYS A 11 15.81 11.60 -11.57
N LEU A 12 16.21 10.33 -11.63
CA LEU A 12 16.15 9.41 -10.50
C LEU A 12 17.02 9.91 -9.33
N LEU A 13 18.24 10.37 -9.59
CA LEU A 13 19.14 10.93 -8.58
C LEU A 13 18.52 12.17 -7.91
N ILE A 14 17.89 13.04 -8.66
CA ILE A 14 17.19 14.24 -8.12
C ILE A 14 16.06 13.80 -7.19
N VAL A 15 15.21 12.83 -7.62
CA VAL A 15 14.09 12.34 -6.80
C VAL A 15 14.59 11.69 -5.51
N TYR A 16 15.60 10.82 -5.58
CA TYR A 16 16.16 10.20 -4.37
C TYR A 16 16.87 11.18 -3.45
N SER A 17 17.47 12.25 -3.99
CA SER A 17 18.03 13.34 -3.19
C SER A 17 16.92 14.12 -2.47
N MET A 18 15.79 14.38 -3.13
CA MET A 18 14.62 15.01 -2.49
C MET A 18 14.05 14.14 -1.38
N LEU A 19 13.95 12.82 -1.60
CA LEU A 19 13.51 11.85 -0.59
C LEU A 19 14.46 11.86 0.63
N TYR A 20 15.77 11.87 0.42
CA TYR A 20 16.73 11.95 1.51
C TYR A 20 16.56 13.21 2.35
N VAL A 21 16.50 14.37 1.71
CA VAL A 21 16.30 15.66 2.40
C VAL A 21 14.96 15.70 3.16
N SER A 22 13.95 15.01 2.64
CA SER A 22 12.64 14.93 3.30
C SER A 22 12.64 14.01 4.52
N LEU A 23 13.41 12.92 4.51
CA LEU A 23 13.34 11.85 5.50
C LEU A 23 14.46 11.86 6.54
N PHE A 24 15.61 12.52 6.30
CA PHE A 24 16.81 12.38 7.13
C PHE A 24 16.62 12.73 8.60
N LYS A 25 15.70 13.66 8.93
CA LYS A 25 15.30 14.01 10.30
C LYS A 25 14.01 13.35 10.78
N GLY A 26 13.49 12.39 9.99
CA GLY A 26 12.23 11.71 10.27
C GLY A 26 11.02 12.62 10.18
N VAL A 27 9.97 12.31 10.95
CA VAL A 27 8.66 12.98 10.91
C VAL A 27 8.75 14.49 11.12
N LYS A 28 9.79 15.01 11.80
CA LYS A 28 10.01 16.47 11.93
C LYS A 28 10.29 17.15 10.59
N SER A 29 10.94 16.45 9.65
CA SER A 29 11.23 16.96 8.32
C SER A 29 10.10 16.62 7.35
N SER A 30 9.73 15.34 7.27
CA SER A 30 8.68 14.85 6.37
C SER A 30 7.33 15.51 6.64
N GLY A 31 6.96 15.75 7.88
CA GLY A 31 5.70 16.40 8.23
C GLY A 31 5.51 17.81 7.66
N LYS A 32 6.61 18.56 7.39
CA LYS A 32 6.53 19.86 6.72
C LYS A 32 6.33 19.71 5.22
N VAL A 33 6.98 18.73 4.61
CA VAL A 33 6.90 18.44 3.17
C VAL A 33 5.51 17.91 2.83
N VAL A 34 4.97 17.03 3.68
CA VAL A 34 3.64 16.41 3.50
C VAL A 34 2.51 17.46 3.38
N TRP A 35 2.58 18.59 4.06
CA TRP A 35 1.58 19.66 3.86
C TRP A 35 1.47 20.10 2.39
N VAL A 36 2.58 20.18 1.70
CA VAL A 36 2.60 20.56 0.28
C VAL A 36 2.26 19.36 -0.60
N THR A 37 2.92 18.22 -0.40
CA THR A 37 2.76 17.02 -1.24
C THR A 37 1.35 16.44 -1.16
N ALA A 38 0.69 16.50 -0.01
CA ALA A 38 -0.67 15.99 0.17
C ALA A 38 -1.77 16.96 -0.30
N THR A 39 -1.57 18.30 -0.20
CA THR A 39 -2.64 19.25 -0.55
C THR A 39 -2.58 19.71 -2.00
N MET A 40 -1.38 19.89 -2.57
CA MET A 40 -1.22 20.36 -3.95
C MET A 40 -1.91 19.47 -5.00
N PRO A 41 -1.91 18.15 -4.91
CA PRO A 41 -2.64 17.31 -5.87
C PRO A 41 -4.13 17.65 -5.95
N TYR A 42 -4.79 17.93 -4.82
CA TYR A 42 -6.21 18.30 -4.83
C TYR A 42 -6.47 19.63 -5.52
N VAL A 43 -5.58 20.60 -5.32
CA VAL A 43 -5.67 21.91 -6.01
C VAL A 43 -5.54 21.70 -7.51
N VAL A 44 -4.52 20.96 -7.96
CA VAL A 44 -4.28 20.73 -9.39
C VAL A 44 -5.41 19.88 -10.00
N LEU A 45 -5.85 18.81 -9.33
CA LEU A 45 -6.99 18.00 -9.80
C LEU A 45 -8.26 18.83 -9.93
N SER A 46 -8.52 19.76 -8.99
CA SER A 46 -9.68 20.65 -9.06
C SER A 46 -9.59 21.59 -10.26
N ILE A 47 -8.43 22.19 -10.51
CA ILE A 47 -8.18 23.04 -11.68
C ILE A 47 -8.37 22.24 -12.98
N LEU A 48 -7.80 21.04 -13.04
CA LEU A 48 -7.92 20.17 -14.20
C LEU A 48 -9.38 19.71 -14.41
N LEU A 49 -10.13 19.43 -13.34
CA LEU A 49 -11.56 19.07 -13.44
C LEU A 49 -12.39 20.22 -14.03
N ILE A 50 -12.22 21.44 -13.49
CA ILE A 50 -12.95 22.61 -14.00
C ILE A 50 -12.65 22.78 -15.50
N ARG A 51 -11.38 22.69 -15.88
CA ARG A 51 -11.00 22.77 -17.30
C ARG A 51 -11.55 21.62 -18.12
N GLY A 52 -11.48 20.39 -17.61
CA GLY A 52 -11.97 19.18 -18.26
C GLY A 52 -13.48 19.23 -18.54
N LEU A 53 -14.27 19.73 -17.61
CA LEU A 53 -15.73 19.89 -17.75
C LEU A 53 -16.13 20.87 -18.88
N MET A 54 -15.27 21.81 -19.23
CA MET A 54 -15.49 22.77 -20.31
C MET A 54 -15.18 22.17 -21.70
N LEU A 55 -14.63 20.96 -21.78
CA LEU A 55 -14.23 20.32 -23.03
C LEU A 55 -15.41 19.59 -23.70
N PRO A 56 -15.49 19.59 -25.02
CA PRO A 56 -16.50 18.81 -25.74
C PRO A 56 -16.28 17.31 -25.53
N GLY A 57 -17.36 16.57 -25.23
CA GLY A 57 -17.28 15.15 -24.94
C GLY A 57 -17.05 14.77 -23.47
N ALA A 58 -16.74 15.73 -22.59
CA ALA A 58 -16.52 15.50 -21.17
C ALA A 58 -17.69 14.77 -20.48
N LEU A 59 -18.93 15.17 -20.77
CA LEU A 59 -20.14 14.52 -20.21
C LEU A 59 -20.30 13.07 -20.64
N LYS A 60 -19.85 12.71 -21.84
CA LYS A 60 -19.85 11.29 -22.29
C LYS A 60 -18.85 10.48 -21.45
N GLY A 61 -17.68 11.06 -21.15
CA GLY A 61 -16.70 10.42 -20.27
C GLY A 61 -17.25 10.19 -18.87
N ILE A 62 -17.87 11.20 -18.26
CA ILE A 62 -18.50 11.07 -16.94
C ILE A 62 -19.62 10.05 -16.94
N SER A 63 -20.47 10.07 -17.98
CA SER A 63 -21.55 9.07 -18.12
C SER A 63 -20.99 7.65 -18.24
N TYR A 64 -19.89 7.46 -18.95
CA TYR A 64 -19.21 6.18 -19.05
C TYR A 64 -18.65 5.71 -17.70
N TYR A 65 -18.04 6.62 -16.93
CA TYR A 65 -17.52 6.34 -15.59
C TYR A 65 -18.59 5.92 -14.59
N LEU A 66 -19.74 6.61 -14.62
CA LEU A 66 -20.82 6.38 -13.65
C LEU A 66 -21.80 5.29 -14.06
N LYS A 67 -21.80 4.86 -15.34
CA LYS A 67 -22.75 3.85 -15.82
C LYS A 67 -22.34 2.44 -15.39
N PRO A 68 -23.08 1.79 -14.47
CA PRO A 68 -22.72 0.47 -14.01
C PRO A 68 -23.07 -0.62 -15.04
N GLU A 69 -22.14 -1.54 -15.27
CA GLU A 69 -22.39 -2.77 -16.02
C GLU A 69 -22.71 -3.91 -15.04
N LEU A 70 -23.99 -4.04 -14.66
CA LEU A 70 -24.43 -5.00 -13.65
C LEU A 70 -24.17 -6.46 -14.02
N SER A 71 -24.02 -6.77 -15.32
CA SER A 71 -23.67 -8.11 -15.79
C SER A 71 -22.31 -8.59 -15.28
N LYS A 72 -21.34 -7.67 -15.18
CA LYS A 72 -19.98 -7.98 -14.72
C LYS A 72 -19.89 -8.26 -13.23
N LEU A 73 -20.88 -7.86 -12.43
CA LEU A 73 -20.94 -8.20 -11.00
C LEU A 73 -21.08 -9.70 -10.72
N LYS A 74 -21.42 -10.50 -11.74
CA LYS A 74 -21.47 -11.96 -11.66
C LYS A 74 -20.07 -12.60 -11.80
N GLU A 75 -19.10 -11.87 -12.29
CA GLU A 75 -17.73 -12.34 -12.49
C GLU A 75 -16.95 -12.20 -11.17
N THR A 76 -16.44 -13.30 -10.64
CA THR A 76 -15.65 -13.32 -9.38
C THR A 76 -14.39 -12.45 -9.50
N ARG A 77 -13.79 -12.38 -10.68
CA ARG A 77 -12.57 -11.60 -10.96
C ARG A 77 -12.75 -10.12 -10.63
N VAL A 78 -13.89 -9.53 -10.96
CA VAL A 78 -14.17 -8.11 -10.66
C VAL A 78 -14.11 -7.80 -9.16
N TRP A 79 -14.60 -8.73 -8.33
CA TRP A 79 -14.55 -8.56 -6.88
C TRP A 79 -13.13 -8.72 -6.31
N VAL A 80 -12.36 -9.67 -6.87
CA VAL A 80 -10.95 -9.88 -6.47
C VAL A 80 -10.11 -8.65 -6.84
N ASP A 81 -10.22 -8.17 -8.07
CA ASP A 81 -9.48 -7.00 -8.54
C ASP A 81 -9.83 -5.75 -7.73
N ALA A 82 -11.12 -5.54 -7.44
CA ALA A 82 -11.57 -4.44 -6.59
C ALA A 82 -11.03 -4.54 -5.16
N ALA A 83 -11.03 -5.75 -4.57
CA ALA A 83 -10.51 -5.98 -3.23
C ALA A 83 -8.99 -5.71 -3.18
N VAL A 84 -8.22 -6.28 -4.11
CA VAL A 84 -6.77 -6.06 -4.20
C VAL A 84 -6.48 -4.57 -4.34
N GLN A 85 -7.18 -3.87 -5.22
CA GLN A 85 -7.01 -2.43 -5.42
C GLN A 85 -7.29 -1.62 -4.15
N ILE A 86 -8.34 -1.94 -3.41
CA ILE A 86 -8.68 -1.22 -2.17
C ILE A 86 -7.63 -1.48 -1.09
N PHE A 87 -7.19 -2.72 -0.90
CA PHE A 87 -6.13 -3.04 0.06
C PHE A 87 -4.82 -2.33 -0.27
N TYR A 88 -4.45 -2.31 -1.55
CA TYR A 88 -3.28 -1.59 -2.03
C TYR A 88 -3.41 -0.07 -1.79
N SER A 89 -4.54 0.51 -2.19
CA SER A 89 -4.79 1.95 -2.10
C SER A 89 -4.83 2.45 -0.65
N VAL A 90 -5.45 1.70 0.26
CA VAL A 90 -5.48 2.02 1.69
C VAL A 90 -4.13 1.76 2.35
N GLY A 91 -3.29 0.90 1.78
CA GLY A 91 -1.99 0.56 2.34
C GLY A 91 -2.04 -0.43 3.51
N ALA A 92 -3.08 -1.29 3.54
CA ALA A 92 -3.17 -2.36 4.54
C ALA A 92 -2.04 -3.38 4.35
N GLY A 93 -1.36 -3.77 5.42
CA GLY A 93 -0.24 -4.71 5.38
C GLY A 93 1.12 -4.10 4.96
N PHE A 94 1.17 -2.84 4.53
CA PHE A 94 2.44 -2.15 4.21
C PHE A 94 3.21 -1.68 5.46
N GLY A 95 2.57 -1.63 6.63
CA GLY A 95 3.16 -1.10 7.85
C GLY A 95 3.27 0.43 7.91
N VAL A 96 2.92 1.16 6.85
CA VAL A 96 3.00 2.63 6.80
C VAL A 96 2.12 3.27 7.87
N HIS A 97 0.89 2.81 8.02
CA HIS A 97 -0.02 3.30 9.07
C HIS A 97 0.49 3.00 10.47
N LEU A 98 1.11 1.83 10.70
CA LEU A 98 1.74 1.47 11.98
C LEU A 98 2.90 2.41 12.29
N SER A 99 3.78 2.66 11.32
CA SER A 99 4.91 3.56 11.47
C SER A 99 4.47 4.98 11.82
N TYR A 100 3.52 5.55 11.08
CA TYR A 100 3.03 6.89 11.38
C TYR A 100 2.22 6.97 12.68
N ALA A 101 1.42 5.97 13.00
CA ALA A 101 0.66 5.91 14.25
C ALA A 101 1.57 5.82 15.48
N SER A 102 2.77 5.24 15.37
CA SER A 102 3.74 5.15 16.46
C SER A 102 4.22 6.52 16.96
N TYR A 103 4.08 7.56 16.15
CA TYR A 103 4.42 8.95 16.53
C TYR A 103 3.27 9.71 17.18
N ASN A 104 2.06 9.14 17.20
CA ASN A 104 0.90 9.77 17.83
C ASN A 104 0.97 9.65 19.36
N THR A 105 0.28 10.55 20.05
CA THR A 105 0.09 10.44 21.50
C THR A 105 -0.81 9.27 21.84
N PHE A 106 -0.63 8.64 23.01
CA PHE A 106 -1.39 7.46 23.43
C PHE A 106 -2.91 7.67 23.41
N HIS A 107 -3.40 8.82 23.83
CA HIS A 107 -4.82 9.16 23.87
C HIS A 107 -5.39 9.71 22.55
N ASN A 108 -4.67 9.56 21.45
CA ASN A 108 -5.18 9.94 20.13
C ASN A 108 -6.37 9.06 19.72
N ASN A 109 -7.37 9.68 19.04
CA ASN A 109 -8.56 8.96 18.58
C ASN A 109 -8.29 8.15 17.31
N CYS A 110 -7.69 6.97 17.47
CA CYS A 110 -7.31 6.08 16.36
C CYS A 110 -8.52 5.63 15.51
N LEU A 111 -9.71 5.47 16.09
CA LEU A 111 -10.92 5.10 15.34
C LEU A 111 -11.34 6.22 14.37
N ARG A 112 -11.35 7.46 14.86
CA ARG A 112 -11.64 8.62 14.01
C ARG A 112 -10.64 8.76 12.89
N ASP A 113 -9.35 8.61 13.20
CA ASP A 113 -8.27 8.74 12.21
C ASP A 113 -8.38 7.66 11.12
N CYS A 114 -8.66 6.41 11.51
CA CYS A 114 -8.88 5.31 10.59
C CYS A 114 -10.07 5.58 9.64
N LEU A 115 -11.21 6.04 10.18
CA LEU A 115 -12.38 6.37 9.38
C LEU A 115 -12.13 7.55 8.43
N VAL A 116 -11.45 8.60 8.92
CA VAL A 116 -11.14 9.78 8.11
C VAL A 116 -10.16 9.44 6.99
N THR A 117 -9.07 8.73 7.29
CA THR A 117 -8.10 8.30 6.25
C THR A 117 -8.74 7.41 5.19
N THR A 118 -9.57 6.45 5.58
CA THR A 118 -10.27 5.58 4.62
C THR A 118 -11.28 6.37 3.78
N ALA A 119 -12.06 7.27 4.41
CA ALA A 119 -13.02 8.11 3.70
C ALA A 119 -12.33 9.07 2.71
N VAL A 120 -11.22 9.69 3.12
CA VAL A 120 -10.43 10.57 2.24
C VAL A 120 -9.85 9.77 1.08
N ASN A 121 -9.33 8.54 1.32
CA ASN A 121 -8.82 7.69 0.26
C ASN A 121 -9.90 7.35 -0.77
N CYS A 122 -11.07 6.92 -0.33
CA CYS A 122 -12.21 6.62 -1.21
C CYS A 122 -12.67 7.85 -1.99
N PHE A 123 -12.80 8.99 -1.31
CA PHE A 123 -13.18 10.25 -1.94
C PHE A 123 -12.16 10.68 -3.01
N THR A 124 -10.87 10.58 -2.70
CA THR A 124 -9.80 10.96 -3.64
C THR A 124 -9.82 10.12 -4.90
N SER A 125 -9.97 8.79 -4.74
CA SER A 125 -10.08 7.87 -5.87
C SER A 125 -11.29 8.16 -6.75
N PHE A 126 -12.44 8.39 -6.13
CA PHE A 126 -13.67 8.74 -6.84
C PHE A 126 -13.56 10.10 -7.55
N PHE A 127 -13.00 11.11 -6.87
CA PHE A 127 -12.80 12.45 -7.41
C PHE A 127 -11.81 12.45 -8.59
N SER A 128 -10.69 11.75 -8.49
CA SER A 128 -9.71 11.63 -9.58
C SER A 128 -10.30 10.92 -10.81
N GLY A 129 -11.21 9.97 -10.60
CA GLY A 129 -11.95 9.34 -11.69
C GLY A 129 -12.72 10.35 -12.55
N PHE A 130 -13.39 11.33 -11.96
CA PHE A 130 -14.05 12.39 -12.74
C PHE A 130 -13.05 13.17 -13.60
N VAL A 131 -11.90 13.51 -13.03
CA VAL A 131 -10.86 14.21 -13.78
C VAL A 131 -10.40 13.40 -14.98
N ILE A 132 -10.02 12.15 -14.76
CA ILE A 132 -9.51 11.27 -15.81
C ILE A 132 -10.56 11.04 -16.90
N PHE A 133 -11.78 10.70 -16.52
CA PHE A 133 -12.81 10.36 -17.50
C PHE A 133 -13.35 11.56 -18.28
N THR A 134 -13.25 12.80 -17.77
CA THR A 134 -13.53 13.99 -18.58
C THR A 134 -12.54 14.14 -19.74
N TYR A 135 -11.26 13.88 -19.51
CA TYR A 135 -10.24 13.93 -20.56
C TYR A 135 -10.32 12.74 -21.51
N LEU A 136 -10.63 11.54 -21.04
CA LEU A 136 -10.90 10.39 -21.89
C LEU A 136 -12.10 10.62 -22.79
N GLY A 137 -13.17 11.23 -22.26
CA GLY A 137 -14.34 11.62 -23.04
C GLY A 137 -14.00 12.65 -24.12
N PHE A 138 -13.15 13.61 -23.81
CA PHE A 138 -12.65 14.57 -24.79
C PHE A 138 -11.80 13.92 -25.89
N MET A 139 -10.87 13.02 -25.52
CA MET A 139 -10.06 12.27 -26.48
C MET A 139 -10.91 11.39 -27.40
N SER A 140 -11.88 10.69 -26.84
CA SER A 140 -12.87 9.90 -27.61
C SER A 140 -13.63 10.78 -28.58
N TYR A 141 -14.07 11.96 -28.17
CA TYR A 141 -14.74 12.92 -29.05
C TYR A 141 -13.83 13.40 -30.17
N LYS A 142 -12.58 13.72 -29.87
CA LYS A 142 -11.61 14.26 -30.83
C LYS A 142 -11.16 13.21 -31.86
N GLN A 143 -10.90 11.96 -31.40
CA GLN A 143 -10.45 10.85 -32.24
C GLN A 143 -11.61 10.11 -32.92
N GLN A 144 -12.87 10.40 -32.54
CA GLN A 144 -14.09 9.72 -33.05
C GLN A 144 -14.04 8.20 -32.80
N VAL A 145 -13.47 7.76 -31.68
CA VAL A 145 -13.40 6.34 -31.29
C VAL A 145 -14.10 6.12 -29.95
N PRO A 146 -14.56 4.90 -29.63
CA PRO A 146 -15.16 4.59 -28.33
C PRO A 146 -14.19 4.86 -27.18
N ILE A 147 -14.72 5.27 -26.01
CA ILE A 147 -13.90 5.54 -24.81
C ILE A 147 -13.11 4.29 -24.38
N SER A 148 -13.70 3.10 -24.53
CA SER A 148 -13.04 1.82 -24.23
C SER A 148 -11.77 1.57 -25.04
N THR A 149 -11.65 2.16 -26.22
CA THR A 149 -10.45 2.05 -27.07
C THR A 149 -9.37 3.07 -26.70
N VAL A 150 -9.79 4.23 -26.18
CA VAL A 150 -8.85 5.28 -25.71
C VAL A 150 -8.31 4.96 -24.34
N ALA A 151 -9.11 4.32 -23.49
CA ALA A 151 -8.72 3.96 -22.13
C ALA A 151 -7.66 2.85 -22.15
N ALA A 152 -6.41 3.22 -21.89
CA ALA A 152 -5.30 2.29 -21.66
C ALA A 152 -5.24 1.90 -20.19
N GLU A 153 -4.61 0.75 -19.90
CA GLU A 153 -4.36 0.30 -18.54
C GLU A 153 -2.92 0.63 -18.10
N GLY A 154 -2.73 0.75 -16.78
CA GLY A 154 -1.43 0.94 -16.16
C GLY A 154 -0.72 2.25 -16.52
N PRO A 155 0.63 2.24 -16.63
CA PRO A 155 1.44 3.44 -16.89
C PRO A 155 1.09 4.17 -18.20
N GLY A 156 0.55 3.45 -19.19
CA GLY A 156 0.12 4.01 -20.48
C GLY A 156 -0.96 5.07 -20.33
N LEU A 157 -1.90 4.89 -19.42
CA LEU A 157 -2.94 5.89 -19.16
C LEU A 157 -2.35 7.22 -18.67
N VAL A 158 -1.42 7.16 -17.72
CA VAL A 158 -0.84 8.34 -17.06
C VAL A 158 0.22 9.05 -17.92
N PHE A 159 1.06 8.28 -18.64
CA PHE A 159 2.22 8.84 -19.34
C PHE A 159 2.04 8.97 -20.86
N GLN A 160 0.98 8.41 -21.44
CA GLN A 160 0.67 8.52 -22.87
C GLN A 160 -0.66 9.22 -23.11
N VAL A 161 -1.76 8.60 -22.66
CA VAL A 161 -3.11 9.07 -22.99
C VAL A 161 -3.42 10.44 -22.38
N TYR A 162 -3.10 10.63 -21.10
CA TYR A 162 -3.40 11.89 -20.41
C TYR A 162 -2.54 13.06 -20.91
N PRO A 163 -1.20 12.92 -21.06
CA PRO A 163 -0.38 13.96 -21.68
C PRO A 163 -0.79 14.30 -23.12
N GLU A 164 -1.21 13.30 -23.92
CA GLU A 164 -1.74 13.52 -25.25
C GLU A 164 -2.99 14.41 -25.21
N ALA A 165 -3.92 14.12 -24.31
CA ALA A 165 -5.10 14.95 -24.10
C ALA A 165 -4.73 16.38 -23.70
N VAL A 166 -3.80 16.55 -22.76
CA VAL A 166 -3.33 17.86 -22.28
C VAL A 166 -2.60 18.63 -23.39
N ALA A 167 -1.80 17.96 -24.22
CA ALA A 167 -1.06 18.56 -25.33
C ALA A 167 -1.98 19.19 -26.39
N THR A 168 -3.23 18.76 -26.48
CA THR A 168 -4.21 19.32 -27.44
C THR A 168 -4.95 20.55 -26.93
N LEU A 169 -4.72 20.95 -25.68
CA LEU A 169 -5.36 22.11 -25.07
C LEU A 169 -4.64 23.43 -25.43
N PRO A 170 -5.35 24.55 -25.53
CA PRO A 170 -4.72 25.86 -25.64
C PRO A 170 -3.90 26.11 -24.36
N GLY A 171 -2.63 26.53 -24.53
CA GLY A 171 -1.71 26.69 -23.42
C GLY A 171 -1.18 25.39 -22.85
N SER A 172 -1.03 24.35 -23.67
CA SER A 172 -0.62 22.99 -23.30
C SER A 172 0.61 22.92 -22.38
N HIS A 173 1.58 23.83 -22.54
CA HIS A 173 2.76 23.86 -21.68
C HIS A 173 2.42 24.07 -20.20
N ILE A 174 1.49 24.98 -19.88
CA ILE A 174 1.07 25.26 -18.49
C ILE A 174 0.36 24.03 -17.93
N TRP A 175 -0.55 23.44 -18.68
CA TRP A 175 -1.29 22.26 -18.26
C TRP A 175 -0.38 21.04 -18.05
N SER A 176 0.60 20.86 -18.93
CA SER A 176 1.58 19.76 -18.79
C SER A 176 2.46 19.96 -17.55
N VAL A 177 2.95 21.16 -17.29
CA VAL A 177 3.74 21.45 -16.08
C VAL A 177 2.93 21.19 -14.82
N LEU A 178 1.68 21.65 -14.75
CA LEU A 178 0.79 21.40 -13.61
C LEU A 178 0.55 19.89 -13.39
N PHE A 179 0.28 19.18 -14.47
CA PHE A 179 0.01 17.73 -14.40
C PHE A 179 1.23 16.96 -13.92
N PHE A 180 2.41 17.15 -14.51
CA PHE A 180 3.62 16.45 -14.11
C PHE A 180 4.11 16.88 -12.72
N PHE A 181 3.93 18.14 -12.33
CA PHE A 181 4.19 18.58 -10.97
C PHE A 181 3.32 17.85 -9.96
N MET A 182 2.02 17.71 -10.24
CA MET A 182 1.11 16.92 -9.42
C MET A 182 1.58 15.47 -9.28
N LEU A 183 1.98 14.81 -10.38
CA LEU A 183 2.47 13.44 -10.35
C LEU A 183 3.74 13.29 -9.50
N ILE A 184 4.65 14.26 -9.58
CA ILE A 184 5.87 14.26 -8.75
C ILE A 184 5.49 14.37 -7.27
N MET A 185 4.56 15.24 -6.91
CA MET A 185 4.10 15.38 -5.51
C MET A 185 3.46 14.10 -4.99
N LEU A 186 2.57 13.47 -5.77
CA LEU A 186 1.96 12.18 -5.42
C LEU A 186 2.99 11.06 -5.25
N GLY A 187 3.94 10.98 -6.18
CA GLY A 187 5.00 9.96 -6.12
C GLY A 187 5.92 10.13 -4.92
N LEU A 188 6.32 11.37 -4.62
CA LEU A 188 7.16 11.68 -3.46
C LEU A 188 6.47 11.33 -2.14
N ASP A 189 5.19 11.64 -2.00
CA ASP A 189 4.43 11.37 -0.78
C ASP A 189 4.36 9.88 -0.49
N SER A 190 3.99 9.07 -1.49
CA SER A 190 3.94 7.62 -1.38
C SER A 190 5.31 7.00 -1.09
N ALA A 191 6.36 7.47 -1.77
CA ALA A 191 7.72 6.99 -1.56
C ALA A 191 8.25 7.34 -0.16
N MET A 192 7.94 8.54 0.36
CA MET A 192 8.27 8.92 1.73
C MET A 192 7.61 7.99 2.76
N GLY A 193 6.33 7.65 2.57
CA GLY A 193 5.61 6.74 3.46
C GLY A 193 6.25 5.35 3.52
N GLY A 194 6.55 4.77 2.37
CA GLY A 194 7.17 3.44 2.29
C GLY A 194 8.58 3.42 2.89
N LEU A 195 9.42 4.39 2.58
CA LEU A 195 10.79 4.49 3.13
C LEU A 195 10.77 4.74 4.64
N GLU A 196 9.89 5.64 5.14
CA GLU A 196 9.75 5.91 6.57
C GLU A 196 9.34 4.65 7.35
N CYS A 197 8.45 3.83 6.78
CA CYS A 197 8.06 2.57 7.38
C CYS A 197 9.25 1.62 7.55
N VAL A 198 10.05 1.43 6.50
CA VAL A 198 11.24 0.56 6.54
C VAL A 198 12.27 1.10 7.52
N ILE A 199 12.55 2.41 7.48
CA ILE A 199 13.55 3.04 8.36
C ILE A 199 13.12 2.93 9.83
N THR A 200 11.89 3.29 10.14
CA THR A 200 11.37 3.25 11.52
C THR A 200 11.31 1.82 12.04
N GLY A 201 10.75 0.89 11.26
CA GLY A 201 10.63 -0.50 11.66
C GLY A 201 11.98 -1.16 11.96
N LEU A 202 12.98 -0.97 11.09
CA LEU A 202 14.32 -1.52 11.32
C LEU A 202 15.06 -0.84 12.47
N MET A 203 14.89 0.47 12.65
CA MET A 203 15.52 1.19 13.78
C MET A 203 14.91 0.80 15.13
N ASP A 204 13.61 0.54 15.17
CA ASP A 204 12.93 0.12 16.40
C ASP A 204 13.32 -1.32 16.77
N GLU A 205 13.33 -2.24 15.80
CA GLU A 205 13.72 -3.64 16.04
C GLU A 205 15.18 -3.78 16.44
N PHE A 206 16.07 -3.08 15.76
CA PHE A 206 17.51 -3.14 15.99
C PHE A 206 18.04 -1.94 16.80
N SER A 207 17.26 -1.39 17.72
CA SER A 207 17.58 -0.20 18.52
C SER A 207 18.94 -0.24 19.21
N VAL A 208 19.46 -1.44 19.54
CA VAL A 208 20.78 -1.64 20.14
C VAL A 208 21.91 -1.17 19.23
N PHE A 209 21.79 -1.33 17.91
CA PHE A 209 22.80 -0.94 16.93
C PHE A 209 22.76 0.55 16.59
N PHE A 210 21.67 1.26 16.88
CA PHE A 210 21.45 2.66 16.50
C PHE A 210 21.64 3.68 17.65
N LYS A 211 22.46 3.37 18.65
CA LYS A 211 22.70 4.23 19.85
C LYS A 211 23.64 5.42 19.61
N TRP A 212 24.27 5.53 18.45
CA TRP A 212 25.25 6.56 18.16
C TRP A 212 24.63 7.82 17.55
N LYS A 213 25.33 8.95 17.69
CA LYS A 213 24.87 10.24 17.18
C LYS A 213 24.70 10.19 15.65
N ASN A 214 23.59 10.72 15.12
CA ASN A 214 23.23 10.73 13.71
C ASN A 214 23.01 9.33 13.07
N SER A 215 22.74 8.31 13.88
CA SER A 215 22.48 6.94 13.39
C SER A 215 21.33 6.91 12.37
N ARG A 216 20.25 7.66 12.62
CA ARG A 216 19.11 7.76 11.73
C ARG A 216 19.48 8.37 10.37
N GLU A 217 20.24 9.46 10.36
CA GLU A 217 20.63 10.15 9.13
C GLU A 217 21.46 9.26 8.21
N ILE A 218 22.45 8.56 8.80
CA ILE A 218 23.32 7.65 8.05
C ILE A 218 22.55 6.40 7.60
N PHE A 219 21.70 5.84 8.46
CA PHE A 219 20.89 4.69 8.07
C PHE A 219 19.91 5.03 6.95
N THR A 220 19.24 6.19 7.03
CA THR A 220 18.38 6.71 5.96
C THR A 220 19.16 6.85 4.64
N PHE A 221 20.39 7.35 4.68
CA PHE A 221 21.23 7.46 3.50
C PHE A 221 21.54 6.08 2.89
N ILE A 222 21.87 5.09 3.71
CA ILE A 222 22.15 3.72 3.25
C ILE A 222 20.91 3.10 2.59
N VAL A 223 19.74 3.21 3.23
CA VAL A 223 18.48 2.68 2.67
C VAL A 223 18.15 3.34 1.33
N ILE A 224 18.31 4.65 1.24
CA ILE A 224 18.06 5.41 0.01
C ILE A 224 19.05 5.03 -1.09
N LEU A 225 20.33 4.87 -0.76
CA LEU A 225 21.35 4.45 -1.71
C LEU A 225 21.08 3.03 -2.24
N MET A 226 20.69 2.11 -1.36
CA MET A 226 20.29 0.75 -1.78
C MET A 226 19.05 0.78 -2.68
N SER A 227 18.03 1.54 -2.31
CA SER A 227 16.82 1.70 -3.13
C SER A 227 17.12 2.33 -4.49
N PHE A 228 17.96 3.36 -4.53
CA PHE A 228 18.44 3.96 -5.78
C PHE A 228 19.14 2.95 -6.67
N SER A 229 20.03 2.12 -6.10
CA SER A 229 20.77 1.10 -6.85
C SER A 229 19.85 0.06 -7.50
N VAL A 230 18.81 -0.37 -6.77
CA VAL A 230 17.78 -1.27 -7.32
C VAL A 230 16.94 -0.57 -8.39
N ALA A 231 16.58 0.70 -8.16
CA ALA A 231 15.78 1.48 -9.11
C ALA A 231 16.47 1.75 -10.44
N LEU A 232 17.81 1.68 -10.51
CA LEU A 232 18.57 1.79 -11.78
C LEU A 232 18.14 0.76 -12.81
N ILE A 233 17.66 -0.40 -12.42
CA ILE A 233 17.16 -1.45 -13.31
C ILE A 233 15.96 -0.93 -14.11
N ASN A 234 15.08 -0.16 -13.48
CA ASN A 234 13.84 0.34 -14.07
C ASN A 234 14.07 1.47 -15.11
N VAL A 235 15.23 2.11 -15.09
CA VAL A 235 15.57 3.17 -16.07
C VAL A 235 16.35 2.64 -17.29
N THR A 236 16.47 1.32 -17.43
CA THR A 236 16.98 0.66 -18.64
C THR A 236 15.90 0.59 -19.73
N PRO A 237 16.25 0.39 -21.00
CA PRO A 237 15.26 0.22 -22.10
C PRO A 237 14.24 -0.90 -21.87
N GLY A 238 14.61 -1.94 -21.14
CA GLY A 238 13.70 -3.03 -20.74
C GLY A 238 13.09 -2.86 -19.35
N GLY A 239 13.30 -1.71 -18.70
CA GLY A 239 12.90 -1.46 -17.33
C GLY A 239 11.40 -1.56 -17.07
N ILE A 240 10.55 -1.24 -18.04
CA ILE A 240 9.10 -1.35 -17.94
C ILE A 240 8.64 -2.77 -17.65
N TYR A 241 9.29 -3.77 -18.23
CA TYR A 241 8.98 -5.18 -17.98
C TYR A 241 9.38 -5.59 -16.55
N MET A 242 10.52 -5.10 -16.05
CA MET A 242 10.92 -5.34 -14.66
C MET A 242 10.02 -4.63 -13.68
N PHE A 243 9.64 -3.39 -13.97
CA PHE A 243 8.69 -2.65 -13.16
C PHE A 243 7.36 -3.40 -13.05
N HIS A 244 6.80 -3.87 -14.16
CA HIS A 244 5.54 -4.60 -14.16
C HIS A 244 5.64 -5.94 -13.41
N LEU A 245 6.78 -6.64 -13.51
CA LEU A 245 7.05 -7.84 -12.73
C LEU A 245 7.04 -7.55 -11.22
N PHE A 246 7.78 -6.53 -10.78
CA PHE A 246 7.83 -6.14 -9.38
C PHE A 246 6.46 -5.66 -8.87
N ASP A 247 5.77 -4.83 -9.63
CA ASP A 247 4.44 -4.31 -9.27
C ASP A 247 3.43 -5.44 -9.03
N THR A 248 3.41 -6.44 -9.91
CA THR A 248 2.46 -7.56 -9.82
C THR A 248 2.76 -8.48 -8.63
N TYR A 249 4.02 -8.85 -8.40
CA TYR A 249 4.35 -9.87 -7.40
C TYR A 249 4.71 -9.32 -6.02
N SER A 250 5.23 -8.09 -5.92
CA SER A 250 5.57 -7.52 -4.61
C SER A 250 4.37 -6.97 -3.84
N ALA A 251 3.40 -6.41 -4.55
CA ALA A 251 2.26 -5.72 -3.94
C ALA A 251 0.93 -6.49 -4.01
N GLY A 252 0.89 -7.63 -4.68
CA GLY A 252 -0.32 -8.42 -4.87
C GLY A 252 -0.64 -9.33 -3.68
N ILE A 253 -0.52 -10.63 -3.90
CA ILE A 253 -0.89 -11.69 -2.93
C ILE A 253 -0.06 -11.62 -1.65
N SER A 254 1.23 -11.23 -1.73
CA SER A 254 2.10 -11.12 -0.56
C SER A 254 1.60 -10.10 0.45
N LEU A 255 1.12 -8.96 -0.02
CA LEU A 255 0.55 -7.92 0.82
C LEU A 255 -0.72 -8.37 1.53
N LEU A 256 -1.62 -9.05 0.79
CA LEU A 256 -2.84 -9.62 1.38
C LEU A 256 -2.54 -10.68 2.43
N CYS A 257 -1.51 -11.50 2.20
CA CYS A 257 -1.05 -12.47 3.20
C CYS A 257 -0.52 -11.77 4.45
N SER A 258 0.28 -10.70 4.32
CA SER A 258 0.74 -9.92 5.47
C SER A 258 -0.44 -9.34 6.26
N ALA A 259 -1.40 -8.70 5.60
CA ALA A 259 -2.60 -8.16 6.23
C ALA A 259 -3.45 -9.24 6.93
N LEU A 260 -3.54 -10.43 6.33
CA LEU A 260 -4.21 -11.58 6.94
C LEU A 260 -3.55 -12.02 8.24
N PHE A 261 -2.22 -12.18 8.23
CA PHE A 261 -1.49 -12.61 9.42
C PHE A 261 -1.48 -11.54 10.50
N GLU A 262 -1.45 -10.24 10.15
CA GLU A 262 -1.64 -9.13 11.09
C GLU A 262 -3.03 -9.20 11.76
N ALA A 263 -4.09 -9.39 10.98
CA ALA A 263 -5.44 -9.51 11.50
C ALA A 263 -5.60 -10.73 12.42
N ILE A 264 -5.03 -11.87 12.05
CA ILE A 264 -5.03 -13.10 12.86
C ILE A 264 -4.20 -12.91 14.15
N ALA A 265 -3.01 -12.33 14.04
CA ALA A 265 -2.14 -12.09 15.20
C ALA A 265 -2.82 -11.24 16.26
N VAL A 266 -3.45 -10.14 15.88
CA VAL A 266 -4.12 -9.22 16.81
C VAL A 266 -5.41 -9.81 17.35
N SER A 267 -6.27 -10.37 16.49
CA SER A 267 -7.62 -10.76 16.90
C SER A 267 -7.68 -12.14 17.56
N TRP A 268 -6.83 -13.07 17.14
CA TRP A 268 -6.88 -14.46 17.56
C TRP A 268 -5.75 -14.81 18.54
N PHE A 269 -4.49 -14.48 18.23
CA PHE A 269 -3.37 -14.81 19.11
C PHE A 269 -3.24 -13.85 20.30
N TYR A 270 -3.13 -12.55 20.07
CA TYR A 270 -3.13 -11.57 21.15
C TYR A 270 -4.45 -11.58 21.93
N GLY A 271 -5.55 -11.64 21.22
CA GLY A 271 -6.89 -11.79 21.76
C GLY A 271 -7.71 -10.49 21.71
N LEU A 272 -8.92 -10.66 21.18
CA LEU A 272 -9.84 -9.55 20.94
C LEU A 272 -10.22 -8.80 22.22
N ASP A 273 -10.36 -9.51 23.36
CA ASP A 273 -10.73 -8.87 24.64
C ASP A 273 -9.63 -7.93 25.15
N LYS A 274 -8.35 -8.36 25.03
CA LYS A 274 -7.21 -7.51 25.39
C LYS A 274 -7.09 -6.32 24.46
N PHE A 275 -7.12 -6.57 23.17
CA PHE A 275 -7.09 -5.50 22.17
C PHE A 275 -8.21 -4.48 22.38
N THR A 276 -9.42 -4.96 22.68
CA THR A 276 -10.56 -4.09 23.00
C THR A 276 -10.32 -3.28 24.28
N GLN A 277 -9.64 -3.87 25.28
CA GLN A 277 -9.30 -3.18 26.53
C GLN A 277 -8.21 -2.12 26.30
N ASP A 278 -7.22 -2.40 25.45
CA ASP A 278 -6.18 -1.44 25.07
C ASP A 278 -6.79 -0.24 24.34
N VAL A 279 -7.65 -0.51 23.36
CA VAL A 279 -8.38 0.56 22.66
C VAL A 279 -9.27 1.34 23.62
N LYS A 280 -9.90 0.70 24.63
CA LYS A 280 -10.66 1.38 25.67
C LYS A 280 -9.76 2.29 26.51
N SER A 281 -8.55 1.87 26.85
CA SER A 281 -7.61 2.70 27.62
C SER A 281 -7.15 3.93 26.85
N MET A 282 -7.06 3.83 25.50
CA MET A 282 -6.74 4.95 24.63
C MET A 282 -7.91 5.92 24.44
N LEU A 283 -9.10 5.39 24.17
CA LEU A 283 -10.28 6.17 23.75
C LEU A 283 -11.26 6.48 24.89
N GLY A 284 -11.11 5.87 26.06
CA GLY A 284 -12.07 5.96 27.17
C GLY A 284 -13.34 5.12 27.00
N SER A 285 -13.62 4.60 25.81
CA SER A 285 -14.80 3.79 25.49
C SER A 285 -14.44 2.50 24.76
N ARG A 286 -15.22 1.43 24.98
CA ARG A 286 -15.00 0.17 24.26
C ARG A 286 -15.48 0.29 22.81
N PRO A 287 -14.74 -0.27 21.83
CA PRO A 287 -15.22 -0.42 20.46
C PRO A 287 -16.53 -1.21 20.41
N GLY A 288 -17.45 -0.76 19.57
CA GLY A 288 -18.75 -1.43 19.37
C GLY A 288 -18.62 -2.86 18.84
N LEU A 289 -19.70 -3.63 18.96
CA LEU A 289 -19.77 -5.04 18.51
C LEU A 289 -19.43 -5.20 17.03
N TYR A 290 -19.82 -4.23 16.19
CA TYR A 290 -19.48 -4.21 14.76
C TYR A 290 -17.97 -4.36 14.53
N TRP A 291 -17.15 -3.53 15.18
CA TRP A 291 -15.69 -3.56 15.04
C TRP A 291 -15.10 -4.89 15.50
N ARG A 292 -15.60 -5.42 16.61
CA ARG A 292 -15.13 -6.68 17.21
C ARG A 292 -15.39 -7.86 16.28
N ILE A 293 -16.57 -7.94 15.67
CA ILE A 293 -16.92 -8.98 14.68
C ILE A 293 -16.08 -8.81 13.42
N CYS A 294 -15.91 -7.58 12.92
CA CYS A 294 -15.09 -7.32 11.76
C CYS A 294 -13.64 -7.76 11.96
N TRP A 295 -13.03 -7.39 13.07
CA TRP A 295 -11.63 -7.76 13.35
C TRP A 295 -11.43 -9.26 13.48
N LYS A 296 -12.36 -9.96 14.11
CA LYS A 296 -12.19 -11.38 14.41
C LYS A 296 -12.58 -12.31 13.27
N PHE A 297 -13.66 -12.00 12.55
CA PHE A 297 -14.20 -12.91 11.55
C PHE A 297 -14.28 -12.31 10.15
N VAL A 298 -14.91 -11.16 10.00
CA VAL A 298 -15.22 -10.62 8.65
C VAL A 298 -13.94 -10.33 7.87
N SER A 299 -12.99 -9.60 8.46
CA SER A 299 -11.75 -9.23 7.77
C SER A 299 -10.88 -10.43 7.43
N PRO A 300 -10.56 -11.36 8.37
CA PRO A 300 -9.78 -12.54 8.03
C PRO A 300 -10.47 -13.43 6.98
N CYS A 301 -11.78 -13.70 7.12
CA CYS A 301 -12.52 -14.53 6.16
C CYS A 301 -12.55 -13.89 4.77
N PHE A 302 -12.76 -12.57 4.70
CA PHE A 302 -12.76 -11.84 3.44
C PHE A 302 -11.39 -11.90 2.76
N ILE A 303 -10.31 -11.64 3.49
CA ILE A 303 -8.94 -11.68 2.95
C ILE A 303 -8.58 -13.11 2.49
N ILE A 304 -8.92 -14.15 3.28
CA ILE A 304 -8.73 -15.55 2.88
C ILE A 304 -9.45 -15.83 1.55
N GLY A 305 -10.69 -15.37 1.42
CA GLY A 305 -11.45 -15.50 0.19
C GLY A 305 -10.73 -14.85 -0.99
N VAL A 306 -10.32 -13.59 -0.85
CA VAL A 306 -9.61 -12.85 -1.91
C VAL A 306 -8.28 -13.51 -2.30
N VAL A 307 -7.48 -13.94 -1.32
CA VAL A 307 -6.21 -14.64 -1.57
C VAL A 307 -6.46 -15.98 -2.28
N THR A 308 -7.43 -16.76 -1.81
CA THR A 308 -7.76 -18.06 -2.41
C THR A 308 -8.22 -17.90 -3.86
N PHE A 309 -9.15 -16.98 -4.11
CA PHE A 309 -9.60 -16.72 -5.48
C PHE A 309 -8.49 -16.12 -6.36
N GLY A 310 -7.66 -15.23 -5.82
CA GLY A 310 -6.51 -14.69 -6.54
C GLY A 310 -5.49 -15.77 -6.95
N LEU A 311 -5.31 -16.80 -6.13
CA LEU A 311 -4.44 -17.95 -6.46
C LEU A 311 -5.09 -18.89 -7.49
N ILE A 312 -6.40 -19.16 -7.37
CA ILE A 312 -7.12 -20.06 -8.28
C ILE A 312 -7.21 -19.47 -9.70
N TYR A 313 -7.45 -18.17 -9.80
CA TYR A 313 -7.59 -17.46 -11.08
C TYR A 313 -6.31 -16.74 -11.51
N HIS A 314 -5.16 -17.16 -10.99
CA HIS A 314 -3.88 -16.60 -11.40
C HIS A 314 -3.62 -16.89 -12.88
N GLU A 315 -3.41 -15.83 -13.66
CA GLU A 315 -3.02 -15.91 -15.06
C GLU A 315 -1.53 -15.61 -15.21
N PRO A 316 -0.82 -16.27 -16.17
CA PRO A 316 0.56 -15.95 -16.47
C PRO A 316 0.75 -14.47 -16.80
N LEU A 317 1.85 -13.90 -16.32
CA LEU A 317 2.13 -12.47 -16.47
C LEU A 317 2.29 -12.09 -17.94
N LYS A 318 1.52 -11.09 -18.38
CA LYS A 318 1.58 -10.51 -19.73
C LYS A 318 1.63 -9.00 -19.62
N TYR A 319 2.40 -8.37 -20.50
CA TYR A 319 2.41 -6.92 -20.64
C TYR A 319 2.20 -6.54 -22.11
N ILE A 320 0.99 -6.02 -22.40
CA ILE A 320 0.52 -5.77 -23.77
C ILE A 320 0.63 -7.07 -24.61
N ASP A 321 1.50 -7.14 -25.61
CA ASP A 321 1.71 -8.30 -26.47
C ASP A 321 2.88 -9.20 -26.02
N TYR A 322 3.59 -8.83 -24.92
CA TYR A 322 4.72 -9.57 -24.41
C TYR A 322 4.31 -10.59 -23.36
N SER A 323 4.53 -11.87 -23.60
CA SER A 323 4.38 -12.96 -22.63
C SER A 323 5.71 -13.17 -21.90
N TYR A 324 5.70 -13.15 -20.58
CA TYR A 324 6.91 -13.38 -19.81
C TYR A 324 7.36 -14.85 -19.91
N PRO A 325 8.67 -15.11 -19.96
CA PRO A 325 9.20 -16.46 -19.91
C PRO A 325 8.99 -17.05 -18.49
N ASN A 326 8.89 -18.36 -18.40
CA ASN A 326 8.61 -19.07 -17.13
C ASN A 326 9.62 -18.72 -16.01
N TRP A 327 10.89 -18.47 -16.34
CA TRP A 327 11.88 -18.09 -15.33
C TRP A 327 11.54 -16.74 -14.67
N ALA A 328 10.92 -15.81 -15.38
CA ALA A 328 10.51 -14.52 -14.81
C ALA A 328 9.35 -14.68 -13.81
N GLU A 329 8.42 -15.59 -14.10
CA GLU A 329 7.37 -15.96 -13.14
C GLU A 329 7.96 -16.60 -11.88
N TRP A 330 8.96 -17.49 -12.01
CA TRP A 330 9.65 -18.05 -10.84
C TRP A 330 10.34 -16.99 -10.00
N VAL A 331 10.96 -15.98 -10.64
CA VAL A 331 11.54 -14.83 -9.93
C VAL A 331 10.46 -14.03 -9.19
N GLY A 332 9.33 -13.75 -9.85
CA GLY A 332 8.21 -13.06 -9.24
C GLY A 332 7.64 -13.81 -8.03
N TRP A 333 7.37 -15.11 -8.17
CA TRP A 333 6.92 -15.94 -7.05
C TRP A 333 7.95 -16.06 -5.94
N SER A 334 9.24 -16.13 -6.26
CA SER A 334 10.32 -16.13 -5.25
C SER A 334 10.31 -14.82 -4.45
N LEU A 335 10.05 -13.69 -5.11
CA LEU A 335 9.92 -12.39 -4.46
C LEU A 335 8.71 -12.37 -3.51
N ALA A 336 7.53 -12.79 -3.98
CA ALA A 336 6.33 -12.88 -3.15
C ALA A 336 6.51 -13.82 -1.96
N LEU A 337 7.04 -15.02 -2.20
CA LEU A 337 7.28 -16.04 -1.19
C LEU A 337 8.36 -15.64 -0.19
N SER A 338 9.34 -14.83 -0.58
CA SER A 338 10.39 -14.35 0.35
C SER A 338 9.80 -13.60 1.53
N SER A 339 8.73 -12.84 1.33
CA SER A 339 8.02 -12.14 2.41
C SER A 339 7.04 -13.06 3.17
N ILE A 340 6.25 -13.85 2.46
CA ILE A 340 5.26 -14.74 3.07
C ILE A 340 5.91 -15.82 3.94
N LEU A 341 6.99 -16.44 3.46
CA LEU A 341 7.67 -17.52 4.17
C LEU A 341 8.42 -17.07 5.43
N MET A 342 8.76 -15.78 5.52
CA MET A 342 9.37 -15.24 6.75
C MET A 342 8.45 -15.41 7.97
N ILE A 343 7.13 -15.33 7.79
CA ILE A 343 6.17 -15.50 8.89
C ILE A 343 6.28 -16.89 9.54
N PRO A 344 6.09 -18.01 8.81
CA PRO A 344 6.23 -19.33 9.41
C PRO A 344 7.68 -19.67 9.82
N ILE A 345 8.70 -19.17 9.09
CA ILE A 345 10.10 -19.41 9.45
C ILE A 345 10.41 -18.78 10.81
N VAL A 346 10.07 -17.51 11.00
CA VAL A 346 10.32 -16.83 12.28
C VAL A 346 9.50 -17.48 13.40
N ALA A 347 8.25 -17.87 13.14
CA ALA A 347 7.43 -18.60 14.12
C ALA A 347 8.08 -19.92 14.55
N ILE A 348 8.60 -20.69 13.60
CA ILE A 348 9.30 -21.97 13.90
C ILE A 348 10.59 -21.71 14.69
N VAL A 349 11.39 -20.73 14.26
CA VAL A 349 12.65 -20.36 14.94
C VAL A 349 12.39 -19.96 16.38
N GLN A 350 11.38 -19.14 16.63
CA GLN A 350 10.99 -18.72 17.99
C GLN A 350 10.48 -19.90 18.81
N LEU A 351 9.63 -20.77 18.25
CA LEU A 351 9.13 -21.96 18.94
C LEU A 351 10.27 -22.93 19.33
N VAL A 352 11.25 -23.09 18.45
CA VAL A 352 12.41 -23.98 18.73
C VAL A 352 13.34 -23.33 19.76
N GLY A 353 13.55 -22.02 19.70
CA GLY A 353 14.41 -21.29 20.61
C GLY A 353 13.84 -21.10 22.02
N THR A 354 12.52 -21.23 22.20
CA THR A 354 11.88 -21.08 23.53
C THR A 354 11.99 -22.38 24.35
N PRO A 355 12.51 -22.34 25.57
CA PRO A 355 12.61 -23.52 26.45
C PRO A 355 11.22 -23.92 26.96
N GLY A 356 11.01 -25.24 27.22
CA GLY A 356 9.80 -25.80 27.80
C GLY A 356 9.10 -26.84 26.91
N THR A 357 7.92 -27.29 27.34
CA THR A 357 7.05 -28.15 26.56
C THR A 357 6.44 -27.45 25.37
N LEU A 358 5.98 -28.14 24.34
CA LEU A 358 5.39 -27.53 23.14
C LEU A 358 4.23 -26.56 23.49
N LYS A 359 3.40 -26.93 24.47
CA LYS A 359 2.30 -26.06 24.93
C LYS A 359 2.80 -24.78 25.60
N GLU A 360 3.82 -24.87 26.42
CA GLU A 360 4.45 -23.71 27.07
C GLU A 360 5.15 -22.81 26.05
N ARG A 361 5.85 -23.39 25.08
CA ARG A 361 6.48 -22.64 23.98
C ARG A 361 5.46 -21.85 23.17
N ILE A 362 4.37 -22.49 22.74
CA ILE A 362 3.29 -21.82 22.03
C ILE A 362 2.69 -20.71 22.91
N ALA A 363 2.39 -21.01 24.19
CA ALA A 363 1.80 -20.05 25.12
C ALA A 363 2.64 -18.79 25.28
N ILE A 364 3.96 -18.94 25.44
CA ILE A 364 4.89 -17.83 25.57
C ILE A 364 4.94 -17.00 24.28
N ASN A 365 5.06 -17.67 23.13
CA ASN A 365 5.22 -16.95 21.84
C ASN A 365 3.94 -16.24 21.38
N ILE A 366 2.76 -16.64 21.84
CA ILE A 366 1.48 -15.93 21.53
C ILE A 366 1.08 -14.92 22.62
N SER A 367 1.90 -14.74 23.65
CA SER A 367 1.61 -13.85 24.78
C SER A 367 2.55 -12.65 24.80
N PRO A 368 2.09 -11.47 25.25
CA PRO A 368 2.96 -10.33 25.50
C PRO A 368 4.05 -10.66 26.52
N VAL A 369 5.20 -10.02 26.39
CA VAL A 369 6.37 -10.22 27.26
C VAL A 369 6.04 -10.01 28.73
N GLU A 370 5.15 -9.07 29.02
CA GLU A 370 4.70 -8.72 30.39
C GLU A 370 3.97 -9.89 31.09
N GLU A 371 3.42 -10.82 30.33
CA GLU A 371 2.72 -11.99 30.88
C GLU A 371 3.62 -13.22 31.01
N HIS A 372 4.83 -13.18 30.47
CA HIS A 372 5.69 -14.38 30.44
C HIS A 372 6.04 -14.89 31.84
N GLU A 373 6.22 -14.00 32.83
CA GLU A 373 6.48 -14.40 34.22
C GLU A 373 5.27 -15.11 34.82
N GLN A 374 4.07 -14.55 34.67
CA GLN A 374 2.83 -15.17 35.16
C GLN A 374 2.53 -16.53 34.51
N LEU A 375 2.84 -16.65 33.21
CA LEU A 375 2.67 -17.91 32.48
C LEU A 375 3.66 -19.00 32.95
N ARG A 376 4.85 -18.61 33.34
CA ARG A 376 5.85 -19.54 33.91
C ARG A 376 5.47 -20.01 35.31
N GLU A 377 4.89 -19.13 36.14
CA GLU A 377 4.48 -19.44 37.49
C GLU A 377 3.19 -20.28 37.55
N ASN A 378 2.16 -19.88 36.81
CA ASN A 378 0.81 -20.42 36.96
C ASN A 378 0.43 -21.53 35.97
N ARG A 379 1.22 -21.76 34.90
CA ARG A 379 0.96 -22.76 33.84
C ARG A 379 -0.44 -22.72 33.19
N LEU A 380 -1.28 -21.73 33.57
CA LEU A 380 -2.65 -21.59 33.10
C LEU A 380 -2.68 -20.64 31.89
N VAL A 381 -2.95 -21.20 30.73
CA VAL A 381 -3.03 -20.44 29.47
C VAL A 381 -4.49 -20.29 29.09
N SER A 382 -5.08 -19.15 29.43
CA SER A 382 -6.46 -18.81 29.06
C SER A 382 -6.68 -18.86 27.53
N ARG A 383 -5.62 -18.66 26.75
CA ARG A 383 -5.65 -18.69 25.28
C ARG A 383 -5.86 -20.08 24.68
N PHE A 384 -5.71 -21.16 25.45
CA PHE A 384 -6.06 -22.51 24.98
C PHE A 384 -7.53 -22.88 25.23
N GLN A 385 -8.32 -22.00 25.82
CA GLN A 385 -9.75 -22.23 26.00
C GLN A 385 -10.52 -21.90 24.73
N ALA A 386 -11.49 -22.74 24.35
CA ALA A 386 -12.35 -22.52 23.18
C ALA A 386 -13.06 -21.14 23.21
N LYS A 387 -13.35 -20.62 24.40
CA LYS A 387 -13.92 -19.30 24.61
C LYS A 387 -13.07 -18.18 23.98
N HIS A 388 -11.75 -18.24 24.10
CA HIS A 388 -10.83 -17.26 23.53
C HIS A 388 -10.90 -17.21 22.00
N TRP A 389 -11.06 -18.37 21.36
CA TRP A 389 -11.05 -18.48 19.89
C TRP A 389 -12.39 -18.24 19.24
N LEU A 390 -13.50 -18.61 19.89
CA LEU A 390 -14.82 -18.64 19.26
C LEU A 390 -15.70 -17.46 19.64
N PHE A 391 -15.54 -16.85 20.82
CA PHE A 391 -16.43 -15.77 21.27
C PHE A 391 -15.85 -14.38 21.01
N VAL A 392 -16.76 -13.42 20.79
CA VAL A 392 -16.47 -12.00 20.49
C VAL A 392 -16.69 -11.14 21.72
#